data_84c53ac23c6fc66f17551868092fd200
#
_entry.id   84c53ac23c6fc66f17551868092fd200
#
_cell.length_a   1.000
_cell.length_b   1.000
_cell.length_c   1.000
_cell.angle_alpha   90.00
_cell.angle_beta   90.00
_cell.angle_gamma   90.00
#
_symmetry.space_group_name_H-M   'P 1'
#
loop_
_entity.id
_entity.type
_entity.pdbx_description
1 polymer ?
#
loop_
_entity_poly.entity_id
_entity_poly.type
_entity_poly.pdbx_seq_one_letter_code
_entity_poly.pdbx_strand_id
1 'polypeptide(L)'
;MEINKNNARRKPRFKNIIHLWEFLLELLANENFCAIISWSRREKNEFKLKKPGEVARRWGILRRKKGMTYEKLSRSLRFYYGQGIIQKVSRK
;
A
#
# COMPACT_ATOMS: atom_id res chain seq x y z
N MET A 1 2.30 -1.72 8.79
CA MET A 1 2.91 -0.47 8.30
C MET A 1 1.97 0.68 8.57
N GLU A 2 2.51 1.86 8.72
CA GLU A 2 1.74 3.05 9.01
C GLU A 2 1.96 4.07 7.91
N ILE A 3 0.86 4.60 7.32
CA ILE A 3 0.96 5.56 6.24
C ILE A 3 0.77 6.97 6.79
N ASN A 4 1.49 7.95 6.22
CA ASN A 4 1.44 9.33 6.66
C ASN A 4 0.00 9.85 6.65
N LYS A 5 -0.40 10.54 7.72
CA LYS A 5 -1.76 11.04 7.92
C LYS A 5 -2.26 11.92 6.78
N ASN A 6 -1.38 12.77 6.26
CA ASN A 6 -1.74 13.65 5.16
C ASN A 6 -2.05 12.87 3.87
N ASN A 7 -1.31 11.79 3.63
CA ASN A 7 -1.55 10.94 2.49
C ASN A 7 -2.80 10.09 2.70
N ALA A 8 -3.07 9.63 3.93
CA ALA A 8 -4.23 8.81 4.24
C ALA A 8 -5.56 9.54 4.05
N ARG A 9 -5.55 10.86 4.08
CA ARG A 9 -6.76 11.67 3.88
C ARG A 9 -7.14 11.82 2.43
N ARG A 10 -6.22 11.56 1.51
CA ARG A 10 -6.51 11.62 0.08
C ARG A 10 -7.41 10.47 -0.31
N LYS A 11 -8.27 10.71 -1.30
CA LYS A 11 -9.17 9.69 -1.85
C LYS A 11 -8.80 9.44 -3.32
N PRO A 12 -7.71 8.72 -3.57
CA PRO A 12 -7.30 8.46 -4.95
C PRO A 12 -8.31 7.56 -5.65
N ARG A 13 -8.35 7.67 -6.97
CA ARG A 13 -9.16 6.80 -7.83
C ARG A 13 -8.23 5.95 -8.66
N PHE A 14 -8.59 4.70 -8.90
CA PHE A 14 -7.75 3.78 -9.68
C PHE A 14 -7.33 4.35 -11.03
N LYS A 15 -8.21 5.06 -11.71
CA LYS A 15 -7.92 5.67 -13.00
C LYS A 15 -6.72 6.60 -12.98
N ASN A 16 -6.54 7.33 -11.88
CA ASN A 16 -5.57 8.41 -11.77
C ASN A 16 -4.43 8.07 -10.83
N ILE A 17 -4.30 6.81 -10.46
CA ILE A 17 -3.25 6.40 -9.53
C ILE A 17 -1.90 6.40 -10.23
N ILE A 18 -0.98 7.18 -9.70
CA ILE A 18 0.39 7.28 -10.17
C ILE A 18 1.35 6.68 -9.15
N HIS A 19 1.06 6.86 -7.87
CA HIS A 19 1.93 6.43 -6.78
C HIS A 19 1.43 5.18 -6.09
N LEU A 20 2.36 4.32 -5.68
CA LEU A 20 2.02 3.09 -4.97
C LEU A 20 1.22 3.35 -3.70
N TRP A 21 1.56 4.39 -2.92
CA TRP A 21 0.85 4.67 -1.68
C TRP A 21 -0.64 5.01 -1.95
N GLU A 22 -0.94 5.64 -3.07
CA GLU A 22 -2.34 5.90 -3.47
C GLU A 22 -3.08 4.59 -3.76
N PHE A 23 -2.41 3.66 -4.43
CA PHE A 23 -2.95 2.35 -4.71
C PHE A 23 -3.26 1.59 -3.43
N LEU A 24 -2.33 1.62 -2.47
CA LEU A 24 -2.53 0.96 -1.19
C LEU A 24 -3.73 1.53 -0.44
N LEU A 25 -3.89 2.86 -0.44
CA LEU A 25 -5.03 3.50 0.18
C LEU A 25 -6.35 3.10 -0.48
N GLU A 26 -6.34 2.98 -1.80
CA GLU A 26 -7.53 2.57 -2.53
C GLU A 26 -7.94 1.14 -2.18
N LEU A 27 -6.97 0.24 -2.07
CA LEU A 27 -7.25 -1.13 -1.63
C LEU A 27 -7.78 -1.16 -0.19
N LEU A 28 -7.19 -0.34 0.68
CA LEU A 28 -7.60 -0.28 2.08
C LEU A 28 -9.03 0.27 2.24
N ALA A 29 -9.45 1.13 1.33
CA ALA A 29 -10.79 1.70 1.37
C ALA A 29 -11.87 0.73 0.88
N ASN A 30 -11.48 -0.38 0.27
CA ASN A 30 -12.41 -1.33 -0.33
C ASN A 30 -12.37 -2.66 0.41
N GLU A 31 -13.48 -3.02 1.06
CA GLU A 31 -13.58 -4.26 1.83
C GLU A 31 -13.35 -5.53 1.01
N ASN A 32 -13.56 -5.45 -0.31
CA ASN A 32 -13.33 -6.60 -1.17
C ASN A 32 -11.86 -7.06 -1.18
N PHE A 33 -10.95 -6.21 -0.75
CA PHE A 33 -9.52 -6.52 -0.73
C PHE A 33 -8.99 -6.82 0.68
N CYS A 34 -9.86 -6.94 1.68
CA CYS A 34 -9.42 -7.14 3.05
C CYS A 34 -8.68 -8.45 3.28
N ALA A 35 -8.83 -9.41 2.35
CA ALA A 35 -8.09 -10.67 2.44
C ALA A 35 -6.62 -10.51 2.07
N ILE A 36 -6.25 -9.46 1.36
CA ILE A 36 -4.87 -9.24 0.91
C ILE A 36 -4.21 -8.06 1.61
N ILE A 37 -5.00 -7.06 2.02
CA ILE A 37 -4.51 -5.89 2.74
C ILE A 37 -5.64 -5.34 3.59
N SER A 38 -5.35 -4.94 4.82
CA SER A 38 -6.37 -4.35 5.69
C SER A 38 -5.74 -3.46 6.74
N TRP A 39 -6.56 -2.58 7.29
CA TRP A 39 -6.14 -1.78 8.44
C TRP A 39 -5.96 -2.70 9.65
N SER A 40 -4.83 -2.57 10.34
CA SER A 40 -4.63 -3.24 11.63
C SER A 40 -5.02 -2.31 12.78
N ARG A 41 -4.74 -1.01 12.64
CA ARG A 41 -5.18 0.03 13.57
C ARG A 41 -5.53 1.27 12.77
N ARG A 42 -6.79 1.37 12.41
CA ARG A 42 -7.25 2.46 11.55
C ARG A 42 -7.05 3.85 12.18
N GLU A 43 -7.23 3.95 13.49
CA GLU A 43 -7.07 5.20 14.22
C GLU A 43 -5.63 5.72 14.18
N LYS A 44 -4.67 4.84 13.88
CA LYS A 44 -3.27 5.19 13.74
C LYS A 44 -2.79 5.11 12.29
N ASN A 45 -3.72 4.91 11.36
CA ASN A 45 -3.40 4.70 9.94
C ASN A 45 -2.42 3.54 9.74
N GLU A 46 -2.52 2.52 10.59
CA GLU A 46 -1.67 1.35 10.53
C GLU A 46 -2.35 0.25 9.73
N PHE A 47 -1.61 -0.35 8.81
CA PHE A 47 -2.15 -1.40 7.95
C PHE A 47 -1.19 -2.57 7.84
N LYS A 48 -1.71 -3.69 7.35
CA LYS A 48 -0.95 -4.92 7.20
C LYS A 48 -1.15 -5.50 5.81
N LEU A 49 -0.06 -5.87 5.16
CA LEU A 49 -0.08 -6.63 3.92
C LEU A 49 -0.22 -8.11 4.26
N LYS A 50 -1.40 -8.66 4.03
CA LYS A 50 -1.67 -10.08 4.32
C LYS A 50 -1.14 -11.00 3.23
N LYS A 51 -1.27 -10.58 1.99
CA LYS A 51 -0.77 -11.32 0.82
C LYS A 51 0.05 -10.37 -0.06
N PRO A 52 1.31 -10.12 0.32
CA PRO A 52 2.13 -9.14 -0.39
C PRO A 52 2.32 -9.46 -1.88
N GLY A 53 2.44 -10.74 -2.24
CA GLY A 53 2.58 -11.13 -3.63
C GLY A 53 1.36 -10.76 -4.48
N GLU A 54 0.17 -10.90 -3.91
CA GLU A 54 -1.06 -10.55 -4.61
C GLU A 54 -1.18 -9.04 -4.77
N VAL A 55 -0.80 -8.27 -3.76
CA VAL A 55 -0.78 -6.80 -3.85
C VAL A 55 0.18 -6.37 -4.96
N ALA A 56 1.36 -6.99 -5.02
CA ALA A 56 2.35 -6.68 -6.05
C ALA A 56 1.82 -7.02 -7.45
N ARG A 57 1.17 -8.16 -7.58
CA ARG A 57 0.60 -8.58 -8.87
C ARG A 57 -0.43 -7.57 -9.37
N ARG A 58 -1.32 -7.13 -8.49
CA ARG A 58 -2.35 -6.15 -8.84
C ARG A 58 -1.77 -4.79 -9.18
N TRP A 59 -0.71 -4.39 -8.47
CA TRP A 59 -0.01 -3.17 -8.78
C TRP A 59 0.63 -3.23 -10.17
N GLY A 60 1.24 -4.38 -10.50
CA GLY A 60 1.82 -4.60 -11.82
C GLY A 60 0.79 -4.50 -12.94
N ILE A 61 -0.39 -5.09 -12.73
CA ILE A 61 -1.49 -5.02 -13.70
C ILE A 61 -1.92 -3.57 -13.92
N LEU A 62 -2.11 -2.83 -12.84
CA LEU A 62 -2.55 -1.45 -12.92
C LEU A 62 -1.53 -0.58 -13.65
N ARG A 63 -0.25 -0.80 -13.41
CA ARG A 63 0.82 -0.03 -14.04
C ARG A 63 1.27 -0.61 -15.38
N ARG A 64 0.66 -1.70 -15.82
CA ARG A 64 1.01 -2.40 -17.06
C ARG A 64 2.49 -2.79 -17.10
N LYS A 65 3.02 -3.21 -15.96
CA LYS A 65 4.41 -3.67 -15.83
C LYS A 65 4.44 -5.17 -15.62
N LYS A 66 4.93 -5.88 -16.60
CA LYS A 66 5.10 -7.33 -16.49
C LYS A 66 6.20 -7.65 -15.48
N GLY A 67 6.04 -8.77 -14.79
CA GLY A 67 7.08 -9.23 -13.86
C GLY A 67 7.15 -8.46 -12.55
N MET A 68 6.11 -7.73 -12.19
CA MET A 68 6.06 -7.08 -10.87
C MET A 68 6.01 -8.14 -9.79
N THR A 69 6.95 -8.05 -8.83
CA THR A 69 7.05 -8.98 -7.73
C THR A 69 7.04 -8.22 -6.41
N TYR A 70 6.88 -8.96 -5.30
CA TYR A 70 6.95 -8.34 -3.98
C TYR A 70 8.33 -7.71 -3.74
N GLU A 71 9.39 -8.29 -4.27
CA GLU A 71 10.72 -7.69 -4.14
C GLU A 71 10.77 -6.27 -4.70
N LYS A 72 10.21 -6.09 -5.89
CA LYS A 72 10.17 -4.78 -6.54
C LYS A 72 9.24 -3.83 -5.78
N LEU A 73 8.10 -4.33 -5.33
CA LEU A 73 7.18 -3.57 -4.50
C LEU A 73 7.87 -3.13 -3.21
N SER A 74 8.63 -4.04 -2.60
CA SER A 74 9.34 -3.78 -1.35
C SER A 74 10.38 -2.67 -1.50
N ARG A 75 11.00 -2.55 -2.67
CA ARG A 75 11.93 -1.44 -2.95
C ARG A 75 11.21 -0.09 -2.88
N SER A 76 10.03 -0.02 -3.45
CA SER A 76 9.23 1.20 -3.41
C SER A 76 8.83 1.53 -1.99
N LEU A 77 8.47 0.52 -1.20
CA LEU A 77 8.13 0.71 0.21
C LEU A 77 9.33 1.23 1.00
N ARG A 78 10.52 0.70 0.73
CA ARG A 78 11.74 1.19 1.40
C ARG A 78 12.01 2.65 1.07
N PHE A 79 11.76 3.04 -0.17
CA PHE A 79 11.89 4.44 -0.58
C PHE A 79 10.94 5.31 0.24
N TYR A 80 9.70 4.85 0.42
CA TYR A 80 8.71 5.56 1.21
C TYR A 80 9.11 5.65 2.69
N TYR A 81 9.74 4.61 3.23
CA TYR A 81 10.25 4.65 4.60
C TYR A 81 11.27 5.79 4.75
N GLY A 82 12.17 5.93 3.79
CA GLY A 82 13.17 7.00 3.80
C GLY A 82 12.57 8.38 3.72
N GLN A 83 11.41 8.52 3.09
CA GLN A 83 10.73 9.81 2.94
C GLN A 83 9.69 10.07 4.02
N GLY A 84 9.45 9.13 4.92
CA GLY A 84 8.45 9.29 5.95
C GLY A 84 7.01 9.17 5.47
N ILE A 85 6.79 8.73 4.24
CA ILE A 85 5.44 8.52 3.72
C ILE A 85 4.81 7.29 4.38
N ILE A 86 5.59 6.24 4.55
CA ILE A 86 5.19 5.01 5.23
C ILE A 86 6.24 4.71 6.30
N GLN A 87 5.79 4.28 7.47
CA GLN A 87 6.68 3.89 8.55
C GLN A 87 6.49 2.42 8.88
N LYS A 88 7.59 1.74 9.15
CA LYS A 88 7.52 0.36 9.60
C LYS A 88 7.21 0.35 11.08
N VAL A 89 6.13 -0.36 11.45
CA VAL A 89 5.74 -0.48 12.85
C VAL A 89 6.44 -1.69 13.45
N SER A 90 7.21 -1.43 14.50
CA SER A 90 7.88 -2.49 15.23
C SER A 90 6.96 -2.99 16.32
N ARG A 91 6.64 -4.29 16.30
CA ARG A 91 5.84 -4.93 17.33
C ARG A 91 6.64 -6.04 17.97
N LYS A 92 6.58 -6.04 19.27
CA LYS A 92 7.17 -7.13 20.04
C LYS A 92 6.09 -7.97 20.66
#